data_136659bae35ad9adb535277ee1321b4d
#
_entry.id   136659bae35ad9adb535277ee1321b4d
#
_cell.length_a   1.000
_cell.length_b   1.000
_cell.length_c   1.000
_cell.angle_alpha   90.00
_cell.angle_beta   90.00
_cell.angle_gamma   90.00
#
_symmetry.space_group_name_H-M   'P 1'
#
loop_
_entity.id
_entity.type
_entity.pdbx_description
1 polymer ?
#
loop_
_entity_poly.entity_id
_entity_poly.type
_entity_poly.pdbx_seq_one_letter_code
_entity_poly.pdbx_strand_id
1 'polypeptide(L)'
;MDFFEQMEARIPHGEVRTRFAPSPTGYMHVGNLRTALYTWLIARRHHGKFILRIEDTDQGRLVEGAVDVIYKTMAECGLTHDEGPDVGGPVGPYVQSERRDLFGKYAKLLCEKGGAYYCFCQKDDVEEAGSETGEIKKHVCACRDLPLDDAKKREIGRAHV
;
A
#
# COMPACT_ATOMS: atom_id res chain seq x y z
N MET A 1 14.08 20.80 -22.81
CA MET A 1 13.33 19.69 -22.20
C MET A 1 12.42 20.31 -21.15
N ASP A 2 11.12 20.23 -21.36
CA ASP A 2 10.18 20.78 -20.38
C ASP A 2 10.08 19.90 -19.13
N PHE A 3 9.29 20.32 -18.13
CA PHE A 3 9.13 19.56 -16.88
C PHE A 3 8.59 18.15 -17.13
N PHE A 4 7.64 18.00 -18.05
CA PHE A 4 7.02 16.69 -18.35
C PHE A 4 7.98 15.76 -19.07
N GLU A 5 8.79 16.26 -20.02
CA GLU A 5 9.83 15.49 -20.70
C GLU A 5 10.91 15.01 -19.70
N GLN A 6 11.27 15.85 -18.71
CA GLN A 6 12.21 15.44 -17.66
C GLN A 6 11.64 14.37 -16.74
N MET A 7 10.34 14.43 -16.43
CA MET A 7 9.67 13.40 -15.63
C MET A 7 9.53 12.09 -16.40
N GLU A 8 9.17 12.15 -17.69
CA GLU A 8 9.06 10.98 -18.57
C GLU A 8 10.40 10.25 -18.68
N ALA A 9 11.50 10.98 -18.81
CA ALA A 9 12.84 10.37 -18.89
C ALA A 9 13.28 9.64 -17.60
N ARG A 10 12.58 9.86 -16.48
CA ARG A 10 12.83 9.15 -15.21
C ARG A 10 12.02 7.86 -15.06
N ILE A 11 11.00 7.65 -15.92
CA ILE A 11 10.19 6.44 -15.89
C ILE A 11 11.05 5.29 -16.41
N PRO A 12 11.19 4.19 -15.66
CA PRO A 12 11.93 3.03 -16.16
C PRO A 12 11.30 2.52 -17.45
N HIS A 13 12.12 2.32 -18.50
CA HIS A 13 11.66 1.69 -19.73
C HIS A 13 11.41 0.21 -19.46
N GLY A 14 10.19 -0.25 -19.74
CA GLY A 14 9.76 -1.63 -19.55
C GLY A 14 8.26 -1.76 -19.73
N GLU A 15 7.72 -2.92 -19.43
CA GLU A 15 6.28 -3.15 -19.44
C GLU A 15 5.61 -2.26 -18.37
N VAL A 16 4.68 -1.42 -18.81
CA VAL A 16 3.90 -0.59 -17.90
C VAL A 16 2.95 -1.49 -17.13
N ARG A 17 3.05 -1.44 -15.81
CA ARG A 17 2.20 -2.20 -14.89
C ARG A 17 1.57 -1.23 -13.90
N THR A 18 0.28 -1.07 -13.98
CA THR A 18 -0.49 -0.21 -13.07
C THR A 18 -1.34 -1.05 -12.14
N ARG A 19 -1.69 -0.50 -10.98
CA ARG A 19 -2.46 -1.21 -9.99
C ARG A 19 -3.58 -0.36 -9.42
N PHE A 20 -4.78 -0.93 -9.37
CA PHE A 20 -5.86 -0.47 -8.52
C PHE A 20 -5.94 -1.35 -7.27
N ALA A 21 -6.02 -0.74 -6.09
CA ALA A 21 -5.92 -1.42 -4.82
C ALA A 21 -7.04 -1.01 -3.86
N PRO A 22 -8.29 -1.43 -4.13
CA PRO A 22 -9.43 -1.09 -3.28
C PRO A 22 -9.43 -1.90 -1.99
N SER A 23 -9.88 -1.26 -0.89
CA SER A 23 -10.21 -1.97 0.35
C SER A 23 -11.68 -2.41 0.31
N PRO A 24 -12.01 -3.65 0.69
CA PRO A 24 -13.38 -4.19 0.65
C PRO A 24 -14.18 -3.75 1.89
N THR A 25 -14.35 -2.43 2.05
CA THR A 25 -15.02 -1.81 3.21
C THR A 25 -16.46 -1.34 2.90
N GLY A 26 -17.05 -1.83 1.82
CA GLY A 26 -18.40 -1.53 1.37
C GLY A 26 -18.48 -1.20 -0.12
N TYR A 27 -19.41 -0.31 -0.48
CA TYR A 27 -19.61 0.07 -1.88
C TYR A 27 -18.47 0.94 -2.42
N MET A 28 -18.12 0.71 -3.69
CA MET A 28 -17.23 1.62 -4.40
C MET A 28 -17.94 2.95 -4.66
N HIS A 29 -17.30 4.05 -4.29
CA HIS A 29 -17.77 5.38 -4.67
C HIS A 29 -17.05 5.88 -5.93
N VAL A 30 -17.59 6.92 -6.55
CA VAL A 30 -17.06 7.48 -7.81
C VAL A 30 -15.58 7.89 -7.74
N GLY A 31 -15.07 8.27 -6.56
CA GLY A 31 -13.66 8.58 -6.36
C GLY A 31 -12.74 7.36 -6.52
N ASN A 32 -13.15 6.20 -6.01
CA ASN A 32 -12.43 4.94 -6.21
C ASN A 32 -12.45 4.54 -7.70
N LEU A 33 -13.62 4.63 -8.33
CA LEU A 33 -13.79 4.30 -9.74
C LEU A 33 -12.94 5.21 -10.64
N ARG A 34 -12.86 6.51 -10.34
CA ARG A 34 -11.98 7.45 -11.04
C ARG A 34 -10.51 7.02 -10.96
N THR A 35 -10.05 6.60 -9.80
CA THR A 35 -8.68 6.12 -9.62
C THR A 35 -8.43 4.85 -10.43
N ALA A 36 -9.37 3.92 -10.43
CA ALA A 36 -9.32 2.71 -11.26
C ALA A 36 -9.24 3.06 -12.75
N LEU A 37 -10.09 4.00 -13.21
CA LEU A 37 -10.13 4.43 -14.61
C LEU A 37 -8.79 5.02 -15.05
N TYR A 38 -8.19 5.92 -14.28
CA TYR A 38 -6.91 6.52 -14.67
C TYR A 38 -5.79 5.49 -14.76
N THR A 39 -5.70 4.60 -13.79
CA THR A 39 -4.67 3.55 -13.81
C THR A 39 -4.91 2.55 -14.95
N TRP A 40 -6.16 2.23 -15.25
CA TRP A 40 -6.53 1.40 -16.39
C TRP A 40 -6.17 2.06 -17.73
N LEU A 41 -6.50 3.36 -17.91
CA LEU A 41 -6.18 4.12 -19.12
C LEU A 41 -4.67 4.17 -19.37
N ILE A 42 -3.85 4.37 -18.33
CA ILE A 42 -2.39 4.36 -18.45
C ILE A 42 -1.91 2.99 -18.92
N ALA A 43 -2.38 1.90 -18.30
CA ALA A 43 -2.02 0.56 -18.73
C ALA A 43 -2.39 0.31 -20.21
N ARG A 44 -3.62 0.64 -20.60
CA ARG A 44 -4.11 0.43 -21.97
C ARG A 44 -3.39 1.32 -23.00
N ARG A 45 -3.10 2.58 -22.64
CA ARG A 45 -2.33 3.50 -23.50
C ARG A 45 -0.95 2.96 -23.85
N HIS A 46 -0.31 2.29 -22.92
CA HIS A 46 1.05 1.75 -23.07
C HIS A 46 1.08 0.24 -23.38
N HIS A 47 -0.05 -0.36 -23.75
CA HIS A 47 -0.16 -1.82 -23.97
C HIS A 47 0.37 -2.66 -22.78
N GLY A 48 0.25 -2.11 -21.58
CA GLY A 48 0.73 -2.70 -20.33
C GLY A 48 -0.32 -3.54 -19.63
N LYS A 49 -0.06 -3.85 -18.35
CA LYS A 49 -0.92 -4.66 -17.49
C LYS A 49 -1.63 -3.80 -16.45
N PHE A 50 -2.92 -4.04 -16.29
CA PHE A 50 -3.71 -3.48 -15.21
C PHE A 50 -4.00 -4.54 -14.16
N ILE A 51 -3.60 -4.29 -12.92
CA ILE A 51 -3.61 -5.24 -11.81
C ILE A 51 -4.68 -4.82 -10.80
N LEU A 52 -5.51 -5.76 -10.38
CA LEU A 52 -6.39 -5.60 -9.22
C LEU A 52 -5.76 -6.27 -8.01
N ARG A 53 -5.59 -5.53 -6.89
CA ARG A 53 -5.17 -6.09 -5.60
C ARG A 53 -6.12 -5.67 -4.50
N ILE A 54 -6.69 -6.64 -3.80
CA ILE A 54 -7.60 -6.39 -2.69
C ILE A 54 -6.79 -6.04 -1.44
N GLU A 55 -7.06 -4.88 -0.85
CA GLU A 55 -6.41 -4.39 0.37
C GLU A 55 -7.31 -4.65 1.58
N ASP A 56 -7.26 -5.86 2.11
CA ASP A 56 -8.11 -6.39 3.18
C ASP A 56 -7.44 -6.42 4.56
N THR A 57 -6.40 -5.63 4.77
CA THR A 57 -5.62 -5.67 6.02
C THR A 57 -6.36 -5.14 7.24
N ASP A 58 -7.31 -4.22 7.05
CA ASP A 58 -8.17 -3.70 8.12
C ASP A 58 -9.39 -4.62 8.32
N GLN A 59 -9.18 -5.68 9.10
CA GLN A 59 -10.20 -6.71 9.35
C GLN A 59 -11.45 -6.16 10.05
N GLY A 60 -11.33 -5.07 10.84
CA GLY A 60 -12.45 -4.46 11.55
C GLY A 60 -13.44 -3.72 10.63
N ARG A 61 -13.02 -3.38 9.42
CA ARG A 61 -13.86 -2.67 8.44
C ARG A 61 -14.26 -3.50 7.23
N LEU A 62 -13.93 -4.79 7.21
CA LEU A 62 -14.34 -5.67 6.12
C LEU A 62 -15.85 -5.82 6.09
N VAL A 63 -16.43 -5.73 4.89
CA VAL A 63 -17.86 -5.95 4.65
C VAL A 63 -18.02 -7.18 3.78
N GLU A 64 -18.84 -8.11 4.22
CA GLU A 64 -19.16 -9.32 3.46
C GLU A 64 -19.76 -8.94 2.09
N GLY A 65 -19.31 -9.61 1.03
CA GLY A 65 -19.73 -9.32 -0.35
C GLY A 65 -19.11 -8.08 -0.98
N ALA A 66 -18.32 -7.27 -0.25
CA ALA A 66 -17.72 -6.05 -0.83
C ALA A 66 -16.73 -6.34 -1.97
N VAL A 67 -16.05 -7.49 -1.94
CA VAL A 67 -15.16 -7.91 -3.03
C VAL A 67 -15.96 -8.17 -4.31
N ASP A 68 -17.11 -8.82 -4.22
CA ASP A 68 -18.00 -9.07 -5.37
C ASP A 68 -18.53 -7.75 -5.95
N VAL A 69 -18.83 -6.77 -5.09
CA VAL A 69 -19.23 -5.43 -5.52
C VAL A 69 -18.10 -4.75 -6.30
N ILE A 70 -16.84 -4.90 -5.88
CA ILE A 70 -15.68 -4.38 -6.61
C ILE A 70 -15.62 -5.01 -8.01
N TYR A 71 -15.65 -6.33 -8.11
CA TYR A 71 -15.61 -7.02 -9.40
C TYR A 71 -16.76 -6.61 -10.32
N LYS A 72 -17.99 -6.61 -9.79
CA LYS A 72 -19.18 -6.22 -10.54
C LYS A 72 -19.09 -4.79 -11.05
N THR A 73 -18.73 -3.84 -10.19
CA THR A 73 -18.61 -2.42 -10.56
C THR A 73 -17.56 -2.22 -11.64
N MET A 74 -16.40 -2.85 -11.53
CA MET A 74 -15.36 -2.78 -12.54
C MET A 74 -15.82 -3.37 -13.88
N ALA A 75 -16.47 -4.52 -13.86
CA ALA A 75 -17.00 -5.18 -15.05
C ALA A 75 -18.06 -4.33 -15.76
N GLU A 76 -19.00 -3.75 -15.02
CA GLU A 76 -20.05 -2.85 -15.55
C GLU A 76 -19.46 -1.57 -16.18
N CYS A 77 -18.32 -1.10 -15.67
CA CYS A 77 -17.60 0.05 -16.23
C CYS A 77 -16.59 -0.33 -17.32
N GLY A 78 -16.48 -1.60 -17.70
CA GLY A 78 -15.54 -2.08 -18.72
C GLY A 78 -14.06 -2.03 -18.30
N LEU A 79 -13.77 -1.91 -17.00
CA LEU A 79 -12.41 -1.84 -16.47
C LEU A 79 -11.87 -3.25 -16.18
N THR A 80 -11.60 -4.02 -17.23
CA THR A 80 -11.07 -5.38 -17.11
C THR A 80 -9.62 -5.36 -16.65
N HIS A 81 -9.28 -6.17 -15.64
CA HIS A 81 -7.91 -6.35 -15.15
C HIS A 81 -7.25 -7.57 -15.78
N ASP A 82 -5.94 -7.52 -15.92
CA ASP A 82 -5.11 -8.56 -16.52
C ASP A 82 -4.54 -9.51 -15.45
N GLU A 83 -4.42 -9.04 -14.22
CA GLU A 83 -3.96 -9.79 -13.06
C GLU A 83 -4.81 -9.44 -11.84
N GLY A 84 -5.06 -10.43 -11.00
CA GLY A 84 -5.87 -10.23 -9.80
C GLY A 84 -6.13 -11.53 -9.05
N PRO A 85 -6.89 -11.47 -7.92
CA PRO A 85 -7.17 -12.66 -7.11
C PRO A 85 -7.92 -13.76 -7.88
N ASP A 86 -8.78 -13.37 -8.81
CA ASP A 86 -9.65 -14.25 -9.61
C ASP A 86 -8.98 -14.79 -10.87
N VAL A 87 -8.13 -14.00 -11.52
CA VAL A 87 -7.45 -14.36 -12.77
C VAL A 87 -6.00 -14.81 -12.57
N GLY A 88 -5.45 -14.59 -11.38
CA GLY A 88 -4.05 -14.90 -11.08
C GLY A 88 -3.05 -13.95 -11.73
N GLY A 89 -1.81 -14.42 -11.89
CA GLY A 89 -0.71 -13.69 -12.52
C GLY A 89 0.65 -14.02 -11.90
N PRO A 90 1.76 -13.48 -12.44
CA PRO A 90 3.12 -13.89 -12.10
C PRO A 90 3.63 -13.33 -10.76
N VAL A 91 2.97 -12.33 -10.17
CA VAL A 91 3.44 -11.60 -8.97
C VAL A 91 2.47 -11.68 -7.78
N GLY A 92 1.61 -12.70 -7.77
CA GLY A 92 0.72 -12.95 -6.63
C GLY A 92 1.44 -13.17 -5.30
N PRO A 93 0.69 -13.32 -4.21
CA PRO A 93 -0.77 -13.23 -4.12
C PRO A 93 -1.29 -11.80 -4.32
N TYR A 94 -2.56 -11.68 -4.74
CA TYR A 94 -3.22 -10.40 -5.03
C TYR A 94 -4.25 -9.98 -3.97
N VAL A 95 -4.26 -10.67 -2.85
CA VAL A 95 -4.95 -10.29 -1.62
C VAL A 95 -3.90 -9.89 -0.60
N GLN A 96 -4.04 -8.71 -0.01
CA GLN A 96 -2.97 -8.12 0.81
C GLN A 96 -2.70 -8.92 2.09
N SER A 97 -3.76 -9.47 2.73
CA SER A 97 -3.61 -10.31 3.93
C SER A 97 -2.78 -11.57 3.69
N GLU A 98 -2.81 -12.12 2.49
CA GLU A 98 -2.00 -13.30 2.10
C GLU A 98 -0.50 -12.99 1.95
N ARG A 99 -0.12 -11.71 1.97
CA ARG A 99 1.25 -11.23 1.82
C ARG A 99 1.95 -10.95 3.16
N ARG A 100 1.33 -11.23 4.28
CA ARG A 100 1.85 -10.89 5.62
C ARG A 100 3.27 -11.38 5.89
N ASP A 101 3.59 -12.59 5.46
CA ASP A 101 4.93 -13.17 5.67
C ASP A 101 6.02 -12.39 4.92
N LEU A 102 5.67 -11.81 3.75
CA LEU A 102 6.58 -10.96 2.99
C LEU A 102 6.88 -9.65 3.73
N PHE A 103 5.91 -9.07 4.43
CA PHE A 103 6.09 -7.78 5.10
C PHE A 103 7.14 -7.86 6.20
N GLY A 104 7.10 -8.89 7.05
CA GLY A 104 8.09 -9.08 8.10
C GLY A 104 9.51 -9.17 7.56
N LYS A 105 9.72 -9.89 6.45
CA LYS A 105 11.01 -10.01 5.78
C LYS A 105 11.53 -8.66 5.28
N TYR A 106 10.68 -7.92 4.55
CA TYR A 106 11.09 -6.65 3.95
C TYR A 106 11.20 -5.52 4.98
N ALA A 107 10.38 -5.52 6.05
CA ALA A 107 10.52 -4.59 7.15
C ALA A 107 11.88 -4.73 7.85
N LYS A 108 12.32 -5.97 8.13
CA LYS A 108 13.65 -6.23 8.68
C LYS A 108 14.77 -5.77 7.76
N LEU A 109 14.67 -6.09 6.46
CA LEU A 109 15.64 -5.63 5.46
C LEU A 109 15.70 -4.10 5.39
N LEU A 110 14.57 -3.43 5.53
CA LEU A 110 14.50 -1.98 5.51
C LEU A 110 15.18 -1.37 6.74
N CYS A 111 15.02 -1.98 7.92
CA CYS A 111 15.76 -1.59 9.11
C CYS A 111 17.28 -1.79 8.93
N GLU A 112 17.70 -2.89 8.32
CA GLU A 112 19.12 -3.16 8.04
C GLU A 112 19.74 -2.15 7.07
N LYS A 113 18.93 -1.63 6.13
CA LYS A 113 19.35 -0.58 5.18
C LYS A 113 19.19 0.84 5.71
N GLY A 114 18.75 1.04 6.96
CA GLY A 114 18.53 2.35 7.58
C GLY A 114 17.31 3.11 7.06
N GLY A 115 16.42 2.49 6.29
CA GLY A 115 15.17 3.07 5.81
C GLY A 115 14.00 2.96 6.79
N ALA A 116 14.15 2.13 7.84
CA ALA A 116 13.21 1.99 8.95
C ALA A 116 13.95 1.78 10.26
N TYR A 117 13.23 1.82 11.36
CA TYR A 117 13.79 1.53 12.69
C TYR A 117 12.77 0.81 13.58
N TYR A 118 13.26 0.11 14.59
CA TYR A 118 12.41 -0.53 15.60
C TYR A 118 11.91 0.50 16.60
N CYS A 119 10.60 0.59 16.80
CA CYS A 119 10.00 1.49 17.77
C CYS A 119 9.40 0.69 18.93
N PHE A 120 9.73 1.11 20.16
CA PHE A 120 9.28 0.51 21.41
C PHE A 120 8.35 1.44 22.22
N CYS A 121 7.95 2.58 21.63
CA CYS A 121 7.02 3.51 22.26
C CYS A 121 5.64 2.88 22.46
N GLN A 122 4.98 3.21 23.56
CA GLN A 122 3.60 2.83 23.80
C GLN A 122 2.66 3.67 22.93
N LYS A 123 1.45 3.17 22.66
CA LYS A 123 0.46 3.91 21.87
C LYS A 123 0.11 5.27 22.47
N ASP A 124 0.00 5.32 23.80
CA ASP A 124 -0.36 6.51 24.54
C ASP A 124 0.70 7.61 24.39
N ASP A 125 1.98 7.26 24.32
CA ASP A 125 3.09 8.22 24.07
C ASP A 125 2.96 8.90 22.69
N VAL A 126 2.28 8.25 21.73
CA VAL A 126 2.09 8.75 20.37
C VAL A 126 0.82 9.58 20.25
N GLU A 127 -0.24 9.23 20.99
CA GLU A 127 -1.54 9.90 20.93
C GLU A 127 -1.56 11.22 21.70
N GLU A 128 -0.82 11.35 22.83
CA GLU A 128 -0.68 12.60 23.58
C GLU A 128 -0.01 13.73 22.76
N ALA A 129 0.76 13.39 21.74
CA ALA A 129 1.39 14.39 20.86
C ALA A 129 0.40 15.13 19.94
N GLY A 130 -0.88 14.74 19.89
CA GLY A 130 -1.87 15.22 18.91
C GLY A 130 -3.11 15.95 19.46
N SER A 131 -3.36 15.99 20.78
CA SER A 131 -4.75 16.16 21.24
C SER A 131 -5.21 17.52 21.77
N GLU A 132 -4.39 18.54 21.97
CA GLU A 132 -4.91 19.75 22.67
C GLU A 132 -4.94 21.09 21.88
N THR A 133 -4.29 21.23 20.73
CA THR A 133 -4.22 22.53 20.05
C THR A 133 -4.52 22.52 18.54
N GLY A 134 -4.95 21.40 17.96
CA GLY A 134 -5.15 21.32 16.50
C GLY A 134 -3.86 21.36 15.66
N GLU A 135 -2.73 21.56 16.29
CA GLU A 135 -1.41 21.41 15.66
C GLU A 135 -0.96 19.95 15.75
N ILE A 136 -0.69 19.34 14.59
CA ILE A 136 -0.10 18.00 14.52
C ILE A 136 1.31 18.08 15.09
N LYS A 137 1.47 17.86 16.39
CA LYS A 137 2.79 17.66 17.00
C LYS A 137 3.36 16.34 16.47
N LYS A 138 4.39 16.42 15.65
CA LYS A 138 5.11 15.23 15.20
C LYS A 138 5.71 14.54 16.42
N HIS A 139 5.34 13.28 16.64
CA HIS A 139 5.99 12.45 17.64
C HIS A 139 7.49 12.34 17.34
N VAL A 140 8.32 12.82 18.25
CA VAL A 140 9.77 12.64 18.17
C VAL A 140 10.11 11.31 18.84
N CYS A 141 10.24 10.28 18.05
CA CYS A 141 10.52 8.93 18.54
C CYS A 141 11.98 8.79 18.98
N ALA A 142 12.21 8.62 20.27
CA ALA A 142 13.55 8.38 20.82
C ALA A 142 14.20 7.07 20.32
N CYS A 143 13.40 6.15 19.77
CA CYS A 143 13.93 4.88 19.22
C CYS A 143 14.59 5.04 17.85
N ARG A 144 14.44 6.19 17.18
CA ARG A 144 14.97 6.41 15.82
C ARG A 144 16.48 6.26 15.76
N ASP A 145 17.17 6.78 16.78
CA ASP A 145 18.64 6.83 16.84
C ASP A 145 19.23 5.63 17.63
N LEU A 146 18.38 4.65 17.99
CA LEU A 146 18.83 3.45 18.68
C LEU A 146 19.67 2.57 17.74
N PRO A 147 20.89 2.15 18.15
CA PRO A 147 21.69 1.23 17.35
C PRO A 147 20.94 -0.06 17.02
N LEU A 148 21.06 -0.54 15.78
CA LEU A 148 20.31 -1.70 15.29
C LEU A 148 20.55 -2.96 16.14
N ASP A 149 21.79 -3.16 16.61
CA ASP A 149 22.13 -4.32 17.45
C ASP A 149 21.45 -4.27 18.81
N ASP A 150 21.30 -3.09 19.39
CA ASP A 150 20.60 -2.90 20.66
C ASP A 150 19.08 -3.02 20.49
N ALA A 151 18.56 -2.56 19.35
CA ALA A 151 17.17 -2.76 18.97
C ALA A 151 16.84 -4.26 18.78
N LYS A 152 17.71 -5.02 18.10
CA LYS A 152 17.56 -6.47 17.90
C LYS A 152 17.59 -7.24 19.24
N LYS A 153 18.40 -6.84 20.20
CA LYS A 153 18.45 -7.46 21.54
C LYS A 153 17.16 -7.32 22.34
N ARG A 154 16.36 -6.32 22.08
CA ARG A 154 15.07 -6.11 22.78
C ARG A 154 13.96 -7.05 22.32
N GLU A 155 14.19 -7.88 21.30
CA GLU A 155 13.37 -8.98 20.72
C GLU A 155 11.89 -8.69 20.45
N ILE A 156 11.35 -7.58 20.91
CA ILE A 156 9.92 -7.22 20.80
C ILE A 156 9.85 -5.80 20.24
N GLY A 157 9.93 -5.69 18.95
CA GLY A 157 9.81 -4.39 18.32
C GLY A 157 8.79 -4.41 17.20
N ARG A 158 8.13 -3.28 17.03
CA ARG A 158 7.39 -2.99 15.82
C ARG A 158 8.33 -2.23 14.90
N ALA A 159 8.50 -2.72 13.68
CA ALA A 159 9.19 -1.95 12.65
C ALA A 159 8.26 -0.83 12.16
N HIS A 160 8.74 0.41 12.20
CA HIS A 160 8.08 1.57 11.60
C HIS A 160 8.87 2.03 10.38
N VAL A 161 8.15 2.30 9.32
CA VAL A 161 8.67 2.81 8.03
C VAL A 161 8.51 4.32 7.95
#